data_aafcdddef0b8c62820916a1bfab415e0
#
_entry.id   aafcdddef0b8c62820916a1bfab415e0
#
_cell.length_a   1.000
_cell.length_b   1.000
_cell.length_c   1.000
_cell.angle_alpha   90.00
_cell.angle_beta   90.00
_cell.angle_gamma   90.00
#
_symmetry.space_group_name_H-M   'P 1'
#
loop_
_entity.id
_entity.type
_entity.pdbx_description
1 polymer ?
#
loop_
_entity_poly.entity_id
_entity_poly.type
_entity_poly.pdbx_seq_one_letter_code
_entity_poly.pdbx_strand_id
1 'polypeptide(L)'
;MIIHSHAECQLGVGGYRMKYNGNKAPNTSIPEDFVEVAKRYPEGIFHYAHIGGGGDWEYECKLFRDIPNIYVDTSGSNNCEGMIDFAVEHLGEDRLFFASDNSYYQSVGTVLASNLTDTQKQKVFFDNYNNILKKSGNHVD
;
A
#
# COMPACT_ATOMS: atom_id res chain seq x y z
N MET A 1 -12.18 9.53 8.59
CA MET A 1 -11.65 10.14 7.33
C MET A 1 -10.54 9.24 6.80
N ILE A 2 -10.56 8.94 5.51
CA ILE A 2 -9.49 8.19 4.83
C ILE A 2 -8.56 9.22 4.20
N ILE A 3 -7.27 9.10 4.47
CA ILE A 3 -6.22 9.94 3.88
C ILE A 3 -5.47 9.08 2.87
N HIS A 4 -5.69 9.35 1.59
CA HIS A 4 -5.00 8.69 0.50
C HIS A 4 -3.78 9.53 0.10
N SER A 5 -2.62 8.92 0.05
CA SER A 5 -1.40 9.60 -0.36
C SER A 5 -0.50 8.66 -1.17
N HIS A 6 0.22 9.28 -2.05
CA HIS A 6 1.26 8.70 -2.87
C HIS A 6 2.62 9.06 -2.28
N ALA A 7 3.46 8.10 -2.02
CA ALA A 7 4.82 8.34 -1.61
C ALA A 7 5.81 7.56 -2.49
N GLU A 8 6.93 8.17 -2.79
CA GLU A 8 7.95 7.55 -3.61
C GLU A 8 8.85 6.67 -2.76
N CYS A 9 8.91 5.39 -3.08
CA CYS A 9 9.80 4.45 -2.45
C CYS A 9 10.73 3.79 -3.47
N GLN A 10 11.75 4.49 -3.85
CA GLN A 10 12.85 3.93 -4.63
C GLN A 10 14.15 4.26 -3.92
N LEU A 11 14.61 3.37 -3.05
CA LEU A 11 15.78 3.58 -2.20
C LEU A 11 17.04 3.95 -2.99
N GLY A 12 17.24 3.34 -4.13
CA GLY A 12 18.39 3.60 -4.98
C GLY A 12 18.21 4.70 -6.03
N VAL A 13 17.00 4.93 -6.49
CA VAL A 13 16.73 5.69 -7.73
C VAL A 13 15.63 6.72 -7.58
N GLY A 14 14.64 6.51 -6.72
CA GLY A 14 13.45 7.35 -6.59
C GLY A 14 13.43 8.26 -5.37
N GLY A 15 12.53 8.01 -4.44
CA GLY A 15 12.17 8.91 -3.35
C GLY A 15 13.33 9.43 -2.53
N TYR A 16 14.23 8.57 -2.07
CA TYR A 16 15.40 9.01 -1.32
C TYR A 16 16.36 9.86 -2.13
N ARG A 17 16.59 9.49 -3.38
CA ARG A 17 17.40 10.28 -4.30
C ARG A 17 16.77 11.64 -4.57
N MET A 18 15.47 11.65 -4.76
CA MET A 18 14.71 12.89 -4.97
C MET A 18 14.70 13.76 -3.72
N LYS A 19 14.66 13.19 -2.53
CA LYS A 19 14.60 13.92 -1.26
C LYS A 19 15.97 14.36 -0.73
N TYR A 20 17.02 13.56 -0.88
CA TYR A 20 18.27 13.77 -0.17
C TYR A 20 19.51 14.02 -1.05
N ASN A 21 19.50 13.61 -2.30
CA ASN A 21 20.70 13.66 -3.15
C ASN A 21 20.59 14.66 -4.31
N GLY A 22 20.85 15.93 -4.05
CA GLY A 22 20.95 16.94 -5.09
C GLY A 22 19.66 17.23 -5.85
N ASN A 23 18.66 17.35 -5.24
CA ASN A 23 17.30 17.02 -5.40
C ASN A 23 16.49 18.06 -6.19
N LYS A 24 15.81 17.58 -7.20
CA LYS A 24 14.85 18.37 -7.99
C LYS A 24 13.46 18.45 -7.34
N ALA A 25 13.21 17.65 -6.31
CA ALA A 25 11.93 17.58 -5.61
C ALA A 25 12.13 17.40 -4.08
N PRO A 26 12.61 18.41 -3.35
CA PRO A 26 12.90 18.33 -1.93
C PRO A 26 11.67 18.05 -1.05
N ASN A 27 10.49 18.26 -1.59
CA ASN A 27 9.20 18.01 -0.90
C ASN A 27 8.57 16.64 -1.25
N THR A 28 9.32 15.75 -1.91
CA THR A 28 8.84 14.38 -2.18
C THR A 28 8.67 13.65 -0.85
N SER A 29 7.49 13.07 -0.65
CA SER A 29 7.20 12.20 0.50
C SER A 29 7.85 10.84 0.30
N ILE A 30 8.35 10.28 1.38
CA ILE A 30 8.89 8.93 1.45
C ILE A 30 8.09 8.11 2.47
N PRO A 31 8.21 6.77 2.48
CA PRO A 31 7.43 5.91 3.38
C PRO A 31 7.55 6.27 4.87
N GLU A 32 8.71 6.75 5.31
CA GLU A 32 8.94 7.17 6.70
C GLU A 32 8.14 8.42 7.09
N ASP A 33 7.95 9.36 6.18
CA ASP A 33 7.09 10.53 6.41
C ASP A 33 5.64 10.06 6.67
N PHE A 34 5.23 9.02 5.93
CA PHE A 34 3.90 8.40 6.08
C PHE A 34 3.74 7.74 7.45
N VAL A 35 4.76 7.00 7.88
CA VAL A 35 4.80 6.39 9.23
C VAL A 35 4.75 7.44 10.32
N GLU A 36 5.49 8.54 10.18
CA GLU A 36 5.49 9.62 11.15
C GLU A 36 4.07 10.23 11.32
N VAL A 37 3.41 10.51 10.20
CA VAL A 37 2.06 11.07 10.21
C VAL A 37 1.05 10.05 10.78
N ALA A 38 1.14 8.78 10.40
CA ALA A 38 0.25 7.74 10.89
C ALA A 38 0.37 7.52 12.40
N LYS A 39 1.58 7.58 12.94
CA LYS A 39 1.82 7.52 14.40
C LYS A 39 1.28 8.73 15.14
N ARG A 40 1.35 9.91 14.53
CA ARG A 40 0.84 11.17 15.10
C ARG A 40 -0.69 11.21 15.19
N TYR A 41 -1.36 10.51 14.27
CA TYR A 41 -2.83 10.45 14.17
C TYR A 41 -3.32 9.01 14.16
N PRO A 42 -3.27 8.30 15.29
CA PRO A 42 -3.60 6.87 15.37
C PRO A 42 -5.06 6.56 15.05
N GLU A 43 -5.96 7.54 15.16
CA GLU A 43 -7.38 7.46 14.77
C GLU A 43 -7.59 7.62 13.24
N GLY A 44 -6.58 8.09 12.53
CA GLY A 44 -6.61 8.26 11.07
C GLY A 44 -6.54 6.92 10.35
N ILE A 45 -7.10 6.86 9.16
CA ILE A 45 -6.95 5.75 8.22
C ILE A 45 -6.07 6.26 7.08
N PHE A 46 -4.89 5.68 6.95
CA PHE A 46 -3.90 6.10 5.96
C PHE A 46 -3.82 5.06 4.86
N HIS A 47 -4.17 5.47 3.65
CA HIS A 47 -4.05 4.66 2.45
C HIS A 47 -2.77 5.04 1.71
N TYR A 48 -1.80 4.14 1.75
CA TYR A 48 -0.56 4.23 0.98
C TYR A 48 -0.79 3.62 -0.39
N ALA A 49 -0.67 4.43 -1.43
CA ALA A 49 -0.87 3.98 -2.80
C ALA A 49 0.39 3.33 -3.37
N HIS A 50 0.17 2.27 -4.14
CA HIS A 50 1.16 1.61 -5.00
C HIS A 50 2.25 0.81 -4.28
N ILE A 51 1.88 -0.30 -3.64
CA ILE A 51 2.89 -1.26 -3.17
C ILE A 51 3.83 -1.69 -4.32
N GLY A 52 3.30 -1.77 -5.55
CA GLY A 52 4.09 -2.08 -6.75
C GLY A 52 4.70 -0.87 -7.45
N GLY A 53 4.65 0.33 -6.86
CA GLY A 53 5.04 1.57 -7.53
C GLY A 53 6.55 1.78 -7.65
N GLY A 54 7.32 1.44 -6.65
CA GLY A 54 8.72 1.83 -6.51
C GLY A 54 9.76 0.73 -6.60
N GLY A 55 9.38 -0.52 -6.49
CA GLY A 55 10.32 -1.65 -6.48
C GLY A 55 10.90 -2.01 -5.11
N ASP A 56 10.64 -1.23 -4.08
CA ASP A 56 11.13 -1.47 -2.71
C ASP A 56 10.01 -1.94 -1.76
N TRP A 57 9.06 -2.68 -2.30
CA TRP A 57 7.86 -3.16 -1.61
C TRP A 57 8.16 -4.03 -0.36
N GLU A 58 9.26 -4.78 -0.36
CA GLU A 58 9.67 -5.53 0.83
C GLU A 58 10.04 -4.60 1.99
N TYR A 59 10.70 -3.51 1.70
CA TYR A 59 11.04 -2.51 2.69
C TYR A 59 9.78 -1.82 3.24
N GLU A 60 8.87 -1.42 2.37
CA GLU A 60 7.60 -0.79 2.76
C GLU A 60 6.77 -1.71 3.65
N CYS A 61 6.58 -2.97 3.27
CA CYS A 61 5.83 -3.95 4.07
C CYS A 61 6.44 -4.13 5.47
N LYS A 62 7.77 -4.19 5.56
CA LYS A 62 8.47 -4.29 6.85
C LYS A 62 8.31 -3.02 7.68
N LEU A 63 8.40 -1.86 7.05
CA LEU A 63 8.27 -0.56 7.71
C LEU A 63 6.86 -0.34 8.29
N PHE A 64 5.83 -0.77 7.55
CA PHE A 64 4.43 -0.58 7.94
C PHE A 64 3.89 -1.70 8.85
N ARG A 65 4.66 -2.76 9.09
CA ARG A 65 4.22 -3.93 9.87
C ARG A 65 3.52 -3.54 11.17
N ASP A 66 4.15 -2.70 11.97
CA ASP A 66 3.72 -2.33 13.31
C ASP A 66 2.88 -1.04 13.35
N ILE A 67 2.40 -0.57 12.21
CA ILE A 67 1.60 0.65 12.08
C ILE A 67 0.18 0.27 11.61
N PRO A 68 -0.74 -0.06 12.54
CA PRO A 68 -2.00 -0.73 12.21
C PRO A 68 -3.00 0.13 11.43
N ASN A 69 -2.82 1.42 11.36
CA ASN A 69 -3.66 2.36 10.65
C ASN A 69 -3.13 2.76 9.26
N ILE A 70 -2.05 2.10 8.78
CA ILE A 70 -1.60 2.17 7.39
C ILE A 70 -2.15 0.96 6.64
N TYR A 71 -2.82 1.23 5.55
CA TYR A 71 -3.37 0.28 4.57
C TYR A 71 -2.66 0.49 3.24
N VAL A 72 -2.45 -0.58 2.49
CA VAL A 72 -1.73 -0.55 1.19
C VAL A 72 -2.61 -1.07 0.10
N ASP A 73 -2.44 -0.57 -1.10
CA ASP A 73 -3.11 -1.13 -2.27
C ASP A 73 -2.17 -1.93 -3.19
N THR A 74 -2.76 -2.78 -4.03
CA THR A 74 -2.05 -3.69 -4.92
C THR A 74 -1.61 -3.07 -6.24
N SER A 75 -1.81 -1.78 -6.43
CA SER A 75 -1.50 -1.13 -7.70
C SER A 75 -0.01 -0.84 -7.90
N GLY A 76 0.31 -0.30 -9.04
CA GLY A 76 1.67 0.07 -9.43
C GLY A 76 2.16 -0.68 -10.66
N SER A 77 3.25 -0.21 -11.25
CA SER A 77 3.78 -0.72 -12.52
C SER A 77 4.87 -1.79 -12.37
N ASN A 78 5.39 -2.01 -11.16
CA ASN A 78 6.48 -2.94 -10.87
C ASN A 78 6.00 -4.14 -10.05
N ASN A 79 5.00 -4.85 -10.55
CA ASN A 79 4.49 -6.04 -9.89
C ASN A 79 5.50 -7.19 -9.99
N CYS A 80 5.86 -7.76 -8.85
CA CYS A 80 6.80 -8.87 -8.73
C CYS A 80 6.09 -10.12 -8.22
N GLU A 81 6.62 -11.28 -8.59
CA GLU A 81 6.21 -12.56 -8.02
C GLU A 81 6.39 -12.54 -6.50
N GLY A 82 5.41 -13.05 -5.77
CA GLY A 82 5.45 -13.13 -4.30
C GLY A 82 5.14 -11.80 -3.57
N MET A 83 4.99 -10.68 -4.26
CA MET A 83 4.74 -9.37 -3.64
C MET A 83 3.47 -9.38 -2.78
N ILE A 84 2.38 -9.94 -3.29
CA ILE A 84 1.09 -10.00 -2.57
C ILE A 84 1.19 -10.92 -1.35
N ASP A 85 1.82 -12.07 -1.50
CA ASP A 85 2.02 -13.02 -0.40
C ASP A 85 2.85 -12.41 0.73
N PHE A 86 3.94 -11.75 0.39
CA PHE A 86 4.81 -11.05 1.33
C PHE A 86 4.08 -9.88 2.03
N ALA A 87 3.28 -9.13 1.29
CA ALA A 87 2.49 -8.06 1.86
C ALA A 87 1.51 -8.59 2.92
N VAL A 88 0.79 -9.67 2.64
CA VAL A 88 -0.12 -10.29 3.60
C VAL A 88 0.64 -10.88 4.80
N GLU A 89 1.81 -11.50 4.58
CA GLU A 89 2.67 -12.00 5.67
C GLU A 89 3.07 -10.89 6.66
N HIS A 90 3.40 -9.71 6.15
CA HIS A 90 3.95 -8.63 6.97
C HIS A 90 2.89 -7.66 7.50
N LEU A 91 1.88 -7.36 6.71
CA LEU A 91 0.82 -6.41 7.06
C LEU A 91 -0.41 -7.08 7.69
N GLY A 92 -0.56 -8.39 7.46
CA GLY A 92 -1.78 -9.12 7.76
C GLY A 92 -2.81 -8.98 6.63
N GLU A 93 -3.77 -9.92 6.59
CA GLU A 93 -4.73 -10.05 5.51
C GLU A 93 -5.79 -8.95 5.43
N ASP A 94 -5.89 -8.08 6.44
CA ASP A 94 -6.93 -7.04 6.55
C ASP A 94 -6.45 -5.65 6.13
N ARG A 95 -5.15 -5.48 5.82
CA ARG A 95 -4.57 -4.17 5.49
C ARG A 95 -4.13 -4.02 4.03
N LEU A 96 -4.33 -5.04 3.22
CA LEU A 96 -4.07 -5.01 1.78
C LEU A 96 -5.41 -5.01 1.04
N PHE A 97 -5.59 -4.12 0.05
CA PHE A 97 -6.77 -4.10 -0.80
C PHE A 97 -6.43 -3.81 -2.25
N PHE A 98 -7.35 -4.20 -3.12
CA PHE A 98 -7.20 -4.09 -4.56
C PHE A 98 -7.30 -2.63 -5.02
N ALA A 99 -6.36 -2.24 -5.86
CA ALA A 99 -6.45 -1.07 -6.72
C ALA A 99 -5.70 -1.35 -8.04
N SER A 100 -6.01 -0.61 -9.08
CA SER A 100 -5.49 -0.90 -10.42
C SER A 100 -4.60 0.19 -11.01
N ASP A 101 -4.71 1.42 -10.55
CA ASP A 101 -3.97 2.56 -11.10
C ASP A 101 -3.87 2.51 -12.64
N ASN A 102 -5.02 2.37 -13.30
CA ASN A 102 -5.13 2.26 -14.76
C ASN A 102 -4.57 0.96 -15.40
N SER A 103 -4.05 0.03 -14.61
CA SER A 103 -3.49 -1.27 -15.06
C SER A 103 -4.36 -2.46 -14.61
N TYR A 104 -5.66 -2.40 -14.89
CA TYR A 104 -6.66 -3.32 -14.34
C TYR A 104 -6.30 -4.80 -14.50
N TYR A 105 -6.00 -5.25 -15.72
CA TYR A 105 -5.72 -6.67 -15.98
C TYR A 105 -4.45 -7.16 -15.27
N GLN A 106 -3.41 -6.32 -15.20
CA GLN A 106 -2.18 -6.64 -14.50
C GLN A 106 -2.44 -6.76 -13.00
N SER A 107 -3.13 -5.80 -12.40
CA SER A 107 -3.40 -5.80 -10.96
C SER A 107 -4.30 -6.97 -10.56
N VAL A 108 -5.33 -7.30 -11.34
CA VAL A 108 -6.15 -8.50 -11.12
C VAL A 108 -5.30 -9.77 -11.23
N GLY A 109 -4.48 -9.87 -12.27
CA GLY A 109 -3.60 -11.01 -12.50
C GLY A 109 -2.62 -11.22 -11.34
N THR A 110 -2.04 -10.16 -10.81
CA THR A 110 -1.12 -10.23 -9.67
C THR A 110 -1.78 -10.83 -8.43
N VAL A 111 -2.99 -10.39 -8.09
CA VAL A 111 -3.73 -10.94 -6.93
C VAL A 111 -4.16 -12.40 -7.20
N LEU A 112 -4.64 -12.71 -8.40
CA LEU A 112 -5.07 -14.07 -8.73
C LEU A 112 -3.90 -15.07 -8.75
N ALA A 113 -2.71 -14.64 -9.16
CA ALA A 113 -1.50 -15.47 -9.21
C ALA A 113 -0.85 -15.71 -7.84
N SER A 114 -1.26 -14.98 -6.79
CA SER A 114 -0.75 -15.17 -5.44
C SER A 114 -1.18 -16.51 -4.84
N ASN A 115 -0.45 -16.98 -3.82
CA ASN A 115 -0.77 -18.18 -3.05
C ASN A 115 -1.85 -17.97 -1.98
N LEU A 116 -2.50 -16.82 -1.97
CA LEU A 116 -3.58 -16.53 -1.04
C LEU A 116 -4.77 -17.49 -1.26
N THR A 117 -5.43 -17.84 -0.17
CA THR A 117 -6.70 -18.57 -0.22
C THR A 117 -7.79 -17.73 -0.89
N ASP A 118 -8.85 -18.38 -1.37
CA ASP A 118 -9.99 -17.67 -1.97
C ASP A 118 -10.62 -16.66 -0.99
N THR A 119 -10.68 -16.98 0.30
CA THR A 119 -11.15 -16.06 1.33
C THR A 119 -10.26 -14.83 1.45
N GLN A 120 -8.95 -15.00 1.42
CA GLN A 120 -8.00 -13.89 1.47
C GLN A 120 -8.07 -13.03 0.19
N LYS A 121 -8.20 -13.67 -0.99
CA LYS A 121 -8.44 -12.95 -2.25
C LYS A 121 -9.72 -12.13 -2.22
N GLN A 122 -10.81 -12.70 -1.67
CA GLN A 122 -12.06 -11.96 -1.45
C GLN A 122 -11.84 -10.73 -0.56
N LYS A 123 -11.10 -10.86 0.54
CA LYS A 123 -10.73 -9.74 1.40
C LYS A 123 -9.98 -8.66 0.62
N VAL A 124 -8.95 -9.04 -0.15
CA VAL A 124 -8.16 -8.09 -0.94
C VAL A 124 -9.03 -7.39 -1.99
N PHE A 125 -9.87 -8.12 -2.72
CA PHE A 125 -10.67 -7.53 -3.79
C PHE A 125 -11.82 -6.66 -3.30
N PHE A 126 -12.41 -6.96 -2.14
CA PHE A 126 -13.63 -6.28 -1.70
C PHE A 126 -13.69 -5.95 -0.21
N ASP A 127 -13.54 -6.96 0.69
CA ASP A 127 -13.96 -6.83 2.07
C ASP A 127 -13.12 -5.79 2.84
N ASN A 128 -11.81 -5.75 2.60
CA ASN A 128 -10.90 -4.88 3.33
C ASN A 128 -11.22 -3.40 3.08
N TYR A 129 -11.38 -3.01 1.81
CA TYR A 129 -11.74 -1.64 1.49
C TYR A 129 -13.14 -1.27 1.97
N ASN A 130 -14.10 -2.19 1.81
CA ASN A 130 -15.46 -1.99 2.32
C ASN A 130 -15.48 -1.81 3.86
N ASN A 131 -14.65 -2.55 4.59
CA ASN A 131 -14.49 -2.38 6.03
C ASN A 131 -13.90 -1.01 6.41
N ILE A 132 -12.98 -0.47 5.60
CA ILE A 132 -12.49 0.90 5.77
C ILE A 132 -13.60 1.91 5.52
N LEU A 133 -14.41 1.71 4.48
CA LEU A 133 -15.57 2.57 4.18
C LEU A 133 -16.61 2.53 5.30
N LYS A 134 -16.88 1.36 5.88
CA LYS A 134 -17.77 1.23 7.06
C LYS A 134 -17.31 2.09 8.22
N LYS A 135 -16.00 2.09 8.52
CA LYS A 135 -15.44 2.95 9.58
C LYS A 135 -15.61 4.45 9.30
N SER A 136 -15.72 4.83 8.03
CA SER A 136 -15.95 6.22 7.60
C SER A 136 -17.42 6.57 7.38
N GLY A 137 -18.34 5.59 7.54
CA GLY A 137 -19.78 5.76 7.30
C GLY A 137 -20.21 5.67 5.82
N ASN A 138 -19.33 5.16 4.93
CA ASN A 138 -19.56 5.09 3.48
C ASN A 138 -19.24 3.69 2.96
N HIS A 139 -20.05 2.69 3.32
CA HIS A 139 -19.85 1.32 2.85
C HIS A 139 -20.89 0.93 1.79
N VAL A 140 -20.60 -0.17 1.11
CA VAL A 140 -21.54 -0.87 0.21
C VAL A 140 -22.03 -2.12 0.93
N ASP A 141 -23.35 -2.34 0.92
CA ASP A 141 -24.02 -3.55 1.46
C ASP A 141 -23.93 -4.73 0.48
#